data_5da462a78284751bb969113504a0162f
#
_entry.id   5da462a78284751bb969113504a0162f
#
_cell.length_a   1.000
_cell.length_b   1.000
_cell.length_c   1.000
_cell.angle_alpha   90.00
_cell.angle_beta   90.00
_cell.angle_gamma   90.00
#
_symmetry.space_group_name_H-M   'P 1'
#
loop_
_entity.id
_entity.type
_entity.pdbx_description
1 polymer ?
#
loop_
_entity_poly.entity_id
_entity_poly.type
_entity_poly.pdbx_seq_one_letter_code
_entity_poly.pdbx_strand_id
1 'polypeptide(L)' 'MPDAAAWRAWLAAHHEDPEGVRLVLAKKGVTEPTCLVYADALDEALCFGWIDGQIGRRDERTFYQRFTQRRVVSS' A
#
# COMPACT_ATOMS: atom_id res chain seq x y z
N MET A 1 -1.78 8.62 3.57
CA MET A 1 -2.89 7.82 4.17
C MET A 1 -2.43 7.33 5.55
N PRO A 2 -3.07 7.78 6.62
CA PRO A 2 -2.54 7.53 7.96
C PRO A 2 -2.86 6.16 8.56
N ASP A 3 -3.85 5.44 8.02
CA ASP A 3 -4.25 4.16 8.57
C ASP A 3 -4.87 3.24 7.52
N ALA A 4 -5.22 2.03 7.94
CA ALA A 4 -5.79 1.03 7.05
C ALA A 4 -7.15 1.44 6.48
N ALA A 5 -7.95 2.17 7.24
CA ALA A 5 -9.26 2.62 6.77
C ALA A 5 -9.13 3.62 5.63
N ALA A 6 -8.19 4.57 5.75
CA ALA A 6 -7.92 5.52 4.68
C ALA A 6 -7.38 4.83 3.43
N TRP A 7 -6.50 3.85 3.61
CA TRP A 7 -5.95 3.06 2.52
C TRP A 7 -7.05 2.27 1.80
N ARG A 8 -7.92 1.64 2.56
CA ARG A 8 -9.07 0.90 2.00
C ARG A 8 -9.98 1.83 1.18
N ALA A 9 -10.28 3.01 1.70
CA ALA A 9 -11.11 4.00 1.00
C ALA A 9 -10.46 4.42 -0.32
N TRP A 10 -9.15 4.65 -0.31
CA TRP A 10 -8.41 4.98 -1.52
C TRP A 10 -8.48 3.84 -2.55
N LEU A 11 -8.27 2.61 -2.11
CA LEU A 11 -8.35 1.43 -2.97
C LEU A 11 -9.73 1.29 -3.60
N ALA A 12 -10.78 1.50 -2.83
CA ALA A 12 -12.15 1.42 -3.33
C ALA A 12 -12.41 2.45 -4.43
N ALA A 13 -11.79 3.63 -4.30
CA ALA A 13 -11.93 4.68 -5.30
C ALA A 13 -11.02 4.49 -6.53
N HIS A 14 -9.91 3.80 -6.37
CA HIS A 14 -8.86 3.72 -7.39
C HIS A 14 -8.48 2.28 -7.76
N HIS A 15 -9.36 1.31 -7.51
CA HIS A 15 -9.03 -0.11 -7.71
C HIS A 15 -8.74 -0.47 -9.18
N GLU A 16 -9.09 0.39 -10.11
CA GLU A 16 -8.83 0.18 -11.53
C GLU A 16 -7.64 0.98 -12.06
N ASP A 17 -6.93 1.71 -11.18
CA ASP A 17 -5.82 2.54 -11.59
C ASP A 17 -4.65 1.65 -12.07
N PRO A 18 -4.25 1.76 -13.35
CA PRO A 18 -3.22 0.89 -13.91
C PRO A 18 -1.80 1.26 -13.47
N GLU A 19 -1.58 2.47 -12.98
CA GLU A 19 -0.25 2.93 -12.62
C GLU A 19 0.17 2.52 -11.22
N GLY A 20 -0.81 2.21 -10.36
CA GLY A 20 -0.53 1.86 -8.99
C GLY A 20 -0.27 3.08 -8.10
N VAL A 21 0.25 2.82 -6.92
CA VAL A 21 0.47 3.86 -5.92
C VAL A 21 1.71 3.54 -5.09
N ARG A 22 2.40 4.60 -4.68
CA ARG A 22 3.48 4.50 -3.71
C ARG A 22 2.93 4.92 -2.34
N LEU A 23 2.95 4.00 -1.41
CA LEU A 23 2.36 4.19 -0.10
C LEU A 23 3.47 4.33 0.95
N VAL A 24 3.30 5.28 1.86
CA VAL A 24 4.22 5.44 2.98
C VAL A 24 3.73 4.53 4.10
N LEU A 25 4.58 3.61 4.53
CA LEU A 25 4.26 2.63 5.57
C LEU A 25 5.13 2.84 6.80
N ALA A 26 4.56 2.56 7.97
CA ALA A 26 5.27 2.66 9.23
C ALA A 26 6.09 1.40 9.47
N LYS A 27 7.29 1.56 9.99
CA LYS A 27 8.07 0.46 10.53
C LYS A 27 7.47 0.04 11.88
N LYS A 28 7.86 -1.13 12.35
CA LYS A 28 7.33 -1.69 13.60
C LYS A 28 7.46 -0.69 14.76
N GLY A 29 6.35 -0.45 15.45
CA GLY A 29 6.32 0.44 16.60
C GLY A 29 6.16 1.91 16.28
N VAL A 30 6.09 2.28 15.01
CA VAL A 30 5.91 3.67 14.58
C VAL A 30 4.43 3.96 14.38
N THR A 31 3.98 5.10 14.89
CA THR A 31 2.57 5.52 14.75
C THR A 31 2.41 6.84 13.99
N GLU A 32 3.50 7.56 13.77
CA GLU A 32 3.50 8.81 13.02
C GLU A 32 4.69 8.85 12.06
N PRO A 33 4.54 9.41 10.89
CA PRO A 33 3.37 10.10 10.32
C PRO A 33 2.22 9.18 9.90
N THR A 34 2.41 7.89 9.99
CA THR A 34 1.36 6.91 9.69
C THR A 34 1.47 5.73 10.65
N CYS A 35 0.35 5.13 10.98
CA CYS A 35 0.32 3.87 11.72
C CYS A 35 0.12 2.66 10.80
N LEU A 36 0.00 2.88 9.49
CA LEU A 36 -0.22 1.81 8.53
C LEU A 36 1.05 1.01 8.33
N VAL A 37 0.99 -0.26 8.68
CA VAL A 37 2.12 -1.19 8.54
C VAL A 37 1.95 -2.05 7.30
N TYR A 38 3.06 -2.65 6.86
CA TYR A 38 3.09 -3.44 5.63
C TYR A 38 2.03 -4.56 5.60
N ALA A 39 1.91 -5.31 6.70
CA ALA A 39 0.98 -6.43 6.76
C ALA A 39 -0.46 -5.98 6.53
N ASP A 40 -0.87 -4.89 7.17
CA ASP A 40 -2.22 -4.35 7.03
C ASP A 40 -2.44 -3.79 5.62
N ALA A 41 -1.44 -3.08 5.11
CA ALA A 41 -1.51 -2.52 3.76
C ALA A 41 -1.64 -3.62 2.71
N LEU A 42 -0.88 -4.69 2.85
CA LEU A 42 -0.92 -5.83 1.94
C LEU A 42 -2.27 -6.53 1.99
N ASP A 43 -2.80 -6.77 3.17
CA ASP A 43 -4.10 -7.42 3.33
C ASP A 43 -5.20 -6.65 2.60
N GLU A 44 -5.25 -5.34 2.79
CA GLU A 44 -6.23 -4.51 2.10
C GLU A 44 -6.01 -4.51 0.58
N ALA A 45 -4.76 -4.42 0.16
CA ALA A 45 -4.43 -4.44 -1.27
C ALA A 45 -4.88 -5.74 -1.92
N LEU A 46 -4.63 -6.87 -1.27
CA LEU A 46 -5.02 -8.18 -1.79
C LEU A 46 -6.54 -8.31 -1.92
N CYS A 47 -7.29 -7.70 -1.01
CA CYS A 47 -8.76 -7.68 -1.09
C CYS A 47 -9.26 -7.02 -2.37
N PHE A 48 -8.50 -6.10 -2.93
CA PHE A 48 -8.85 -5.40 -4.17
C PHE A 48 -8.10 -5.93 -5.39
N GLY A 49 -7.38 -7.04 -5.23
CA GLY A 49 -6.62 -7.62 -6.33
C GLY A 49 -5.32 -6.90 -6.65
N TRP A 50 -4.77 -6.16 -5.69
CA TRP A 50 -3.49 -5.48 -5.83
C TRP A 50 -2.40 -6.32 -5.19
N ILE A 51 -1.17 -6.13 -5.66
CA ILE A 51 0.01 -6.80 -5.11
C ILE A 51 1.08 -5.77 -4.75
N ASP A 52 1.97 -6.16 -3.86
CA ASP A 52 3.12 -5.34 -3.52
C ASP A 52 4.16 -5.38 -4.65
N GLY A 53 4.79 -4.24 -4.86
CA GLY A 53 5.88 -4.10 -5.83
C GLY A 53 7.16 -3.70 -5.14
N GLN A 54 7.86 -2.71 -5.71
CA GLN A 54 9.13 -2.26 -5.16
C GLN A 54 8.99 -1.57 -3.83
N ILE A 55 9.97 -1.82 -2.95
CA ILE A 55 10.10 -1.13 -1.68
C ILE A 55 11.17 -0.05 -1.82
N GLY A 56 10.96 1.09 -1.16
CA GLY A 56 11.91 2.18 -1.17
C GLY A 56 12.16 2.74 0.22
N ARG A 57 13.37 3.17 0.49
CA ARG A 57 13.70 3.79 1.77
C ARG A 57 13.17 5.21 1.79
N ARG A 58 12.52 5.59 2.89
CA ARG A 58 12.10 6.97 3.11
C ARG A 58 12.88 7.60 4.26
N ASP A 59 12.80 7.02 5.45
CA ASP A 59 13.54 7.48 6.62
C ASP A 59 13.67 6.36 7.65
N GLU A 60 14.09 6.68 8.88
CA GLU A 60 14.32 5.70 9.94
C GLU A 60 13.02 5.06 10.44
N ARG A 61 11.89 5.73 10.25
CA ARG A 61 10.59 5.32 10.81
C ARG A 61 9.64 4.77 9.78
N THR A 62 9.81 5.17 8.53
CA THR A 62 8.88 4.84 7.46
C THR A 62 9.62 4.41 6.20
N PHE A 63 8.90 3.78 5.31
CA PHE A 63 9.42 3.37 4.02
C PHE A 63 8.31 3.47 2.98
N TYR A 64 8.70 3.48 1.71
CA TYR A 64 7.75 3.45 0.61
C TYR A 64 7.52 2.00 0.18
N GLN A 65 6.27 1.66 -0.09
CA GLN A 65 5.91 0.40 -0.70
C GLN A 65 5.01 0.68 -1.89
N ARG A 66 5.40 0.20 -3.05
CA ARG A 66 4.57 0.33 -4.24
C ARG A 66 3.55 -0.80 -4.27
N PHE A 67 2.30 -0.44 -4.58
CA PHE A 67 1.22 -1.40 -4.81
C PHE A 67 0.65 -1.16 -6.20
N THR A 68 0.41 -2.24 -6.93
CA THR A 68 -0.15 -2.18 -8.27
C THR A 68 -1.21 -3.25 -8.43
N GLN A 69 -2.10 -3.05 -9.39
CA GLN A 69 -3.08 -4.07 -9.73
C GLN A 69 -2.35 -5.32 -10.21
N ARG A 70 -2.87 -6.45 -9.75
CA ARG A 70 -2.42 -7.72 -10.28
C ARG A 70 -3.03 -7.90 -11.67
N ARG A 71 -2.21 -7.78 -12.69
CA ARG A 71 -2.66 -8.06 -14.04
C ARG A 71 -2.56 -9.54 -14.30
N VAL A 72 -3.68 -10.15 -14.60
CA VAL A 72 -3.67 -11.45 -15.22
C VAL A 72 -3.34 -11.21 -16.68
N VAL A 73 -2.09 -11.42 -17.03
CA VAL A 73 -1.71 -11.38 -18.44
C VAL A 73 -2.17 -12.69 -19.04
N SER A 74 -3.32 -12.66 -19.66
CA SER A 74 -3.68 -13.72 -20.57
C SER A 74 -2.96 -13.45 -21.88
N SER A 75 -1.90 -14.09 -22.07
CA SER A 75 -1.27 -14.09 -23.38
C SER A 75 -1.89 -15.17 -24.23
#